data_39c494fab6885f43e6f70ae032aec628
#
_entry.id   39c494fab6885f43e6f70ae032aec628
#
_cell.length_a   1.000
_cell.length_b   1.000
_cell.length_c   1.000
_cell.angle_alpha   90.00
_cell.angle_beta   90.00
_cell.angle_gamma   90.00
#
_symmetry.space_group_name_H-M   'P 1'
#
loop_
_entity.id
_entity.type
_entity.pdbx_description
1 polymer ?
#
loop_
_entity_poly.entity_id
_entity_poly.type
_entity_poly.pdbx_seq_one_letter_code
_entity_poly.pdbx_strand_id
1 'polypeptide(L)'
;MTNKCAEKPAFACFRGPKAQKRAKRFLISFCRYLLIVCLSYLILAPILRNLSIAFTNPRDLNFPSSMWIPARLSVENWHVSYLMLNYGKSLPYTLLTTTIVTLLQTLSALLAGYSFARLKFPGRNLCFLMVIVTIVVPPQMCMLPQYLYFKEFDIGILLRAITGKGLIQMMTGKPMNLLNNPASLYILNALAMGLKSGLYIYIFRQTFKGLPKELEEAAYIDGAGFVRTFLHIVLPAAGAGLLTVGVLSFVWNWNDPHYVKLFDSANTKNLMLAYNVATASVDQALSAVSSKVPVHYAFILKSPVYESAIAKTAALLVFLPLVALYVVVQRWFIQGVERSGIVG
;
A
#
# COMPACT_ATOMS: atom_id res chain seq x y z
N MET A 1 -2.71 -74.28 44.04
CA MET A 1 -3.86 -74.40 43.19
C MET A 1 -3.89 -73.17 42.28
N THR A 2 -3.69 -73.50 41.04
CA THR A 2 -3.84 -72.80 39.76
C THR A 2 -3.59 -71.25 39.70
N ASN A 3 -2.36 -70.96 39.20
CA ASN A 3 -1.94 -69.74 38.52
C ASN A 3 -2.91 -69.34 37.38
N LYS A 4 -3.31 -68.05 37.34
CA LYS A 4 -3.71 -67.38 36.12
C LYS A 4 -2.93 -66.07 36.04
N CYS A 5 -1.69 -66.17 35.54
CA CYS A 5 -1.04 -65.02 34.86
C CYS A 5 -1.74 -64.86 33.51
N ALA A 6 -2.64 -63.85 33.39
CA ALA A 6 -3.16 -63.38 32.12
C ALA A 6 -2.16 -62.45 31.44
N GLU A 7 -1.66 -62.86 30.29
CA GLU A 7 -0.84 -62.11 29.37
C GLU A 7 -1.49 -60.77 29.03
N LYS A 8 -0.86 -59.68 29.42
CA LYS A 8 -1.18 -58.36 28.88
C LYS A 8 -0.38 -58.17 27.59
N PRO A 9 -1.04 -57.79 26.49
CA PRO A 9 -0.33 -57.60 25.21
C PRO A 9 0.71 -56.51 25.33
N ALA A 10 1.90 -56.72 24.79
CA ALA A 10 3.09 -55.90 24.85
C ALA A 10 2.93 -54.47 24.30
N PHE A 11 1.79 -54.15 23.67
CA PHE A 11 1.50 -52.80 23.13
C PHE A 11 0.87 -51.82 24.14
N ALA A 12 0.59 -52.21 25.38
CA ALA A 12 -0.08 -51.35 26.37
C ALA A 12 0.88 -50.52 27.24
N CYS A 13 2.20 -50.71 27.12
CA CYS A 13 3.18 -50.09 28.02
C CYS A 13 3.69 -48.69 27.63
N PHE A 14 3.22 -48.12 26.51
CA PHE A 14 3.73 -46.79 26.03
C PHE A 14 2.79 -45.62 26.25
N ARG A 15 1.72 -45.73 27.03
CA ARG A 15 0.73 -44.65 27.26
C ARG A 15 0.79 -44.03 28.65
N GLY A 16 1.96 -43.58 29.09
CA GLY A 16 2.01 -42.71 30.28
C GLY A 16 1.44 -41.31 29.94
N PRO A 17 0.74 -40.68 30.88
CA PRO A 17 0.09 -39.37 30.63
C PRO A 17 1.09 -38.26 30.16
N LYS A 18 2.37 -38.46 30.47
CA LYS A 18 3.47 -37.56 29.99
C LYS A 18 3.79 -37.80 28.50
N ALA A 19 3.75 -39.05 28.01
CA ALA A 19 3.99 -39.40 26.61
C ALA A 19 2.85 -38.90 25.71
N GLN A 20 1.57 -39.06 26.16
CA GLN A 20 0.41 -38.51 25.45
C GLN A 20 0.47 -36.98 25.35
N LYS A 21 0.86 -36.26 26.41
CA LYS A 21 1.03 -34.80 26.38
C LYS A 21 2.16 -34.39 25.44
N ARG A 22 3.28 -35.13 25.39
CA ARG A 22 4.36 -34.87 24.42
C ARG A 22 3.93 -35.15 22.98
N ALA A 23 3.25 -36.25 22.71
CA ALA A 23 2.73 -36.56 21.39
C ALA A 23 1.71 -35.52 20.90
N LYS A 24 0.78 -35.10 21.78
CA LYS A 24 -0.17 -34.02 21.47
C LYS A 24 0.53 -32.69 21.17
N ARG A 25 1.53 -32.27 21.96
CA ARG A 25 2.32 -31.06 21.68
C ARG A 25 3.08 -31.16 20.36
N PHE A 26 3.69 -32.33 20.09
CA PHE A 26 4.39 -32.55 18.83
C PHE A 26 3.42 -32.47 17.64
N LEU A 27 2.25 -33.12 17.73
CA LEU A 27 1.23 -33.09 16.69
C LEU A 27 0.72 -31.65 16.45
N ILE A 28 0.44 -30.90 17.51
CA ILE A 28 0.00 -29.49 17.40
C ILE A 28 1.11 -28.64 16.77
N SER A 29 2.37 -28.82 17.17
CA SER A 29 3.50 -28.10 16.58
C SER A 29 3.70 -28.47 15.11
N PHE A 30 3.61 -29.76 14.78
CA PHE A 30 3.70 -30.24 13.40
C PHE A 30 2.59 -29.66 12.52
N CYS A 31 1.33 -29.71 12.98
CA CYS A 31 0.20 -29.10 12.26
C CYS A 31 0.40 -27.59 12.08
N ARG A 32 0.92 -26.89 13.10
CA ARG A 32 1.23 -25.46 13.02
C ARG A 32 2.27 -25.16 11.95
N TYR A 33 3.40 -25.89 11.96
CA TYR A 33 4.45 -25.68 10.96
C TYR A 33 4.00 -26.09 9.56
N LEU A 34 3.27 -27.18 9.43
CA LEU A 34 2.68 -27.60 8.17
C LEU A 34 1.77 -26.52 7.61
N LEU A 35 0.88 -25.97 8.44
CA LEU A 35 -0.03 -24.87 8.04
C LEU A 35 0.76 -23.65 7.60
N ILE A 36 1.80 -23.25 8.35
CA ILE A 36 2.65 -22.11 7.99
C ILE A 36 3.33 -22.35 6.64
N VAL A 37 3.92 -23.53 6.42
CA VAL A 37 4.60 -23.87 5.17
C VAL A 37 3.61 -23.90 4.00
N CYS A 38 2.44 -24.51 4.17
CA CYS A 38 1.41 -24.54 3.13
C CYS A 38 0.91 -23.14 2.77
N LEU A 39 0.61 -22.28 3.76
CA LEU A 39 0.20 -20.90 3.52
C LEU A 39 1.32 -20.08 2.88
N SER A 40 2.55 -20.24 3.35
CA SER A 40 3.71 -19.55 2.76
C SER A 40 3.91 -19.97 1.30
N TYR A 41 3.81 -21.26 0.99
CA TYR A 41 3.90 -21.77 -0.38
C TYR A 41 2.78 -21.19 -1.25
N LEU A 42 1.54 -21.18 -0.78
CA LEU A 42 0.38 -20.68 -1.51
C LEU A 42 0.52 -19.19 -1.86
N ILE A 43 1.08 -18.38 -0.93
CA ILE A 43 1.32 -16.95 -1.13
C ILE A 43 2.54 -16.71 -2.03
N LEU A 44 3.62 -17.45 -1.85
CA LEU A 44 4.88 -17.23 -2.57
C LEU A 44 4.90 -17.86 -3.97
N ALA A 45 4.16 -18.94 -4.19
CA ALA A 45 4.17 -19.67 -5.46
C ALA A 45 3.90 -18.78 -6.69
N PRO A 46 2.88 -17.89 -6.71
CA PRO A 46 2.65 -17.01 -7.85
C PRO A 46 3.79 -16.00 -8.05
N ILE A 47 4.42 -15.52 -6.99
CA ILE A 47 5.55 -14.58 -7.06
C ILE A 47 6.77 -15.29 -7.62
N LEU A 48 7.11 -16.48 -7.10
CA LEU A 48 8.23 -17.29 -7.56
C LEU A 48 8.06 -17.70 -9.03
N ARG A 49 6.83 -18.09 -9.42
CA ARG A 49 6.52 -18.40 -10.81
C ARG A 49 6.69 -17.19 -11.72
N ASN A 50 6.21 -16.03 -11.35
CA ASN A 50 6.40 -14.81 -12.14
C ASN A 50 7.89 -14.44 -12.24
N LEU A 51 8.66 -14.64 -11.16
CA LEU A 51 10.10 -14.43 -11.15
C LEU A 51 10.82 -15.39 -12.08
N SER A 52 10.45 -16.69 -12.07
CA SER A 52 10.99 -17.67 -13.02
C SER A 52 10.70 -17.26 -14.47
N ILE A 53 9.45 -16.89 -14.79
CA ILE A 53 9.05 -16.43 -16.12
C ILE A 53 9.84 -15.19 -16.53
N ALA A 54 10.07 -14.25 -15.63
CA ALA A 54 10.80 -13.03 -15.90
C ALA A 54 12.27 -13.27 -16.30
N PHE A 55 12.87 -14.35 -15.80
CA PHE A 55 14.24 -14.76 -16.15
C PHE A 55 14.31 -15.85 -17.24
N THR A 56 13.17 -16.33 -17.74
CA THR A 56 13.14 -17.33 -18.81
C THR A 56 13.43 -16.68 -20.17
N ASN A 57 14.23 -17.36 -21.00
CA ASN A 57 14.49 -16.90 -22.37
C ASN A 57 13.17 -16.85 -23.16
N PRO A 58 12.89 -15.79 -23.93
CA PRO A 58 11.66 -15.66 -24.72
C PRO A 58 11.33 -16.87 -25.60
N ARG A 59 12.33 -17.57 -26.12
CA ARG A 59 12.17 -18.78 -26.98
C ARG A 59 11.67 -20.00 -26.19
N ASP A 60 11.93 -20.04 -24.87
CA ASP A 60 11.63 -21.19 -24.03
C ASP A 60 10.29 -21.04 -23.28
N LEU A 61 9.61 -19.92 -23.41
CA LEU A 61 8.35 -19.64 -22.71
C LEU A 61 7.21 -20.59 -23.06
N ASN A 62 7.24 -21.21 -24.25
CA ASN A 62 6.22 -22.16 -24.69
C ASN A 62 6.42 -23.57 -24.11
N PHE A 63 7.52 -23.84 -23.44
CA PHE A 63 7.78 -25.15 -22.83
C PHE A 63 7.24 -25.18 -21.39
N PRO A 64 6.33 -26.13 -21.05
CA PRO A 64 5.75 -26.25 -19.70
C PRO A 64 6.78 -26.42 -18.59
N SER A 65 7.92 -27.05 -18.89
CA SER A 65 9.02 -27.30 -17.93
C SER A 65 9.70 -26.00 -17.47
N SER A 66 9.66 -24.94 -18.27
CA SER A 66 10.30 -23.66 -17.94
C SER A 66 9.49 -22.77 -17.00
N MET A 67 8.26 -23.18 -16.62
CA MET A 67 7.39 -22.36 -15.74
C MET A 67 7.92 -22.19 -14.30
N TRP A 68 8.65 -23.15 -13.77
CA TRP A 68 9.19 -23.12 -12.40
C TRP A 68 10.69 -22.89 -12.37
N ILE A 69 11.43 -23.43 -13.33
CA ILE A 69 12.88 -23.29 -13.42
C ILE A 69 13.21 -22.92 -14.86
N PRO A 70 13.84 -21.78 -15.12
CA PRO A 70 14.23 -21.38 -16.46
C PRO A 70 15.22 -22.39 -17.07
N ALA A 71 14.95 -22.88 -18.26
CA ALA A 71 15.88 -23.76 -18.97
C ALA A 71 17.14 -22.97 -19.39
N ARG A 72 16.95 -21.73 -19.83
CA ARG A 72 18.01 -20.77 -20.13
C ARG A 72 17.67 -19.44 -19.46
N LEU A 73 18.60 -18.90 -18.65
CA LEU A 73 18.45 -17.61 -18.02
C LEU A 73 18.62 -16.48 -19.04
N SER A 74 17.72 -15.50 -19.00
CA SER A 74 17.77 -14.31 -19.83
C SER A 74 17.22 -13.11 -19.07
N VAL A 75 17.74 -11.93 -19.35
CA VAL A 75 17.27 -10.64 -18.83
C VAL A 75 16.44 -9.87 -19.86
N GLU A 76 16.15 -10.46 -21.00
CA GLU A 76 15.44 -9.81 -22.11
C GLU A 76 14.03 -9.36 -21.70
N ASN A 77 13.28 -10.20 -20.97
CA ASN A 77 11.95 -9.83 -20.50
C ASN A 77 11.98 -8.61 -19.59
N TRP A 78 13.02 -8.48 -18.76
CA TRP A 78 13.25 -7.31 -17.91
C TRP A 78 13.53 -6.06 -18.74
N HIS A 79 14.40 -6.19 -19.76
CA HIS A 79 14.76 -5.08 -20.63
C HIS A 79 13.55 -4.58 -21.43
N VAL A 80 12.77 -5.47 -22.01
CA VAL A 80 11.56 -5.12 -22.75
C VAL A 80 10.51 -4.48 -21.86
N SER A 81 10.25 -5.05 -20.66
CA SER A 81 9.34 -4.48 -19.67
C SER A 81 9.80 -3.10 -19.18
N TYR A 82 11.10 -2.90 -18.98
CA TYR A 82 11.70 -1.62 -18.61
C TYR A 82 11.43 -0.54 -19.67
N LEU A 83 11.63 -0.89 -20.95
CA LEU A 83 11.36 0.01 -22.08
C LEU A 83 9.85 0.31 -22.21
N MET A 84 9.00 -0.73 -22.10
CA MET A 84 7.55 -0.62 -22.20
C MET A 84 6.97 0.30 -21.15
N LEU A 85 7.46 0.23 -19.91
CA LEU A 85 7.04 1.10 -18.80
C LEU A 85 7.69 2.48 -18.81
N ASN A 86 8.65 2.74 -19.70
CA ASN A 86 9.53 3.92 -19.62
C ASN A 86 10.09 4.11 -18.20
N TYR A 87 10.53 2.99 -17.59
CA TYR A 87 10.76 2.85 -16.15
C TYR A 87 11.72 3.90 -15.60
N GLY A 88 12.76 4.25 -16.35
CA GLY A 88 13.74 5.26 -15.94
C GLY A 88 13.17 6.65 -15.69
N LYS A 89 12.04 7.00 -16.34
CA LYS A 89 11.33 8.27 -16.12
C LYS A 89 10.12 8.09 -15.20
N SER A 90 9.43 6.94 -15.29
CA SER A 90 8.22 6.69 -14.55
C SER A 90 8.48 6.41 -13.07
N LEU A 91 9.57 5.70 -12.74
CA LEU A 91 9.92 5.39 -11.36
C LEU A 91 10.21 6.65 -10.52
N PRO A 92 11.13 7.55 -10.90
CA PRO A 92 11.44 8.72 -10.08
C PRO A 92 10.24 9.67 -9.95
N TYR A 93 9.46 9.84 -11.02
CA TYR A 93 8.23 10.63 -10.96
C TYR A 93 7.23 10.05 -9.96
N THR A 94 6.99 8.74 -10.00
CA THR A 94 6.06 8.06 -9.09
C THR A 94 6.56 8.08 -7.64
N LEU A 95 7.85 7.85 -7.42
CA LEU A 95 8.44 7.96 -6.10
C LEU A 95 8.25 9.36 -5.50
N LEU A 96 8.53 10.39 -6.28
CA LEU A 96 8.39 11.77 -5.84
C LEU A 96 6.93 12.12 -5.53
N THR A 97 6.02 11.85 -6.46
CA THR A 97 4.59 12.17 -6.30
C THR A 97 3.96 11.40 -5.15
N THR A 98 4.21 10.08 -5.05
CA THR A 98 3.70 9.24 -3.97
C THR A 98 4.26 9.67 -2.61
N THR A 99 5.54 10.03 -2.54
CA THR A 99 6.14 10.50 -1.28
C THR A 99 5.50 11.82 -0.83
N ILE A 100 5.33 12.79 -1.73
CA ILE A 100 4.68 14.08 -1.42
C ILE A 100 3.23 13.85 -0.97
N VAL A 101 2.47 13.05 -1.70
CA VAL A 101 1.08 12.69 -1.37
C VAL A 101 1.01 12.03 0.01
N THR A 102 1.88 11.06 0.28
CA THR A 102 1.94 10.36 1.57
C THR A 102 2.25 11.31 2.73
N LEU A 103 3.22 12.22 2.56
CA LEU A 103 3.57 13.20 3.58
C LEU A 103 2.40 14.15 3.88
N LEU A 104 1.77 14.70 2.84
CA LEU A 104 0.62 15.58 2.98
C LEU A 104 -0.55 14.88 3.66
N GLN A 105 -0.88 13.67 3.22
CA GLN A 105 -1.96 12.88 3.76
C GLN A 105 -1.71 12.46 5.21
N THR A 106 -0.49 12.03 5.53
CA THR A 106 -0.11 11.65 6.88
C THR A 106 -0.17 12.86 7.82
N LEU A 107 0.32 14.00 7.37
CA LEU A 107 0.29 15.24 8.15
C LEU A 107 -1.15 15.71 8.42
N SER A 108 -1.99 15.77 7.40
CA SER A 108 -3.39 16.20 7.55
C SER A 108 -4.18 15.24 8.43
N ALA A 109 -4.01 13.90 8.26
CA ALA A 109 -4.65 12.89 9.09
C ALA A 109 -4.14 12.93 10.55
N LEU A 110 -2.85 13.20 10.75
CA LEU A 110 -2.23 13.36 12.06
C LEU A 110 -2.87 14.51 12.85
N LEU A 111 -2.93 15.70 12.22
CA LEU A 111 -3.52 16.90 12.83
C LEU A 111 -5.01 16.69 13.15
N ALA A 112 -5.78 16.12 12.22
CA ALA A 112 -7.18 15.81 12.43
C ALA A 112 -7.35 14.75 13.54
N GLY A 113 -6.56 13.69 13.54
CA GLY A 113 -6.59 12.63 14.55
C GLY A 113 -6.29 13.14 15.96
N TYR A 114 -5.26 14.00 16.07
CA TYR A 114 -4.94 14.67 17.34
C TYR A 114 -6.08 15.56 17.82
N SER A 115 -6.65 16.37 16.94
CA SER A 115 -7.78 17.24 17.26
C SER A 115 -8.97 16.46 17.80
N PHE A 116 -9.33 15.34 17.16
CA PHE A 116 -10.41 14.47 17.63
C PHE A 116 -10.08 13.67 18.89
N ALA A 117 -8.81 13.48 19.22
CA ALA A 117 -8.40 12.76 20.43
C ALA A 117 -8.35 13.67 21.66
N ARG A 118 -7.73 14.85 21.53
CA ARG A 118 -7.32 15.71 22.64
C ARG A 118 -8.14 17.00 22.78
N LEU A 119 -8.50 17.64 21.67
CA LEU A 119 -9.20 18.91 21.75
C LEU A 119 -10.68 18.73 22.07
N LYS A 120 -11.23 19.65 22.85
CA LYS A 120 -12.65 19.73 23.19
C LYS A 120 -13.28 20.88 22.39
N PHE A 121 -14.13 20.56 21.43
CA PHE A 121 -14.89 21.53 20.66
C PHE A 121 -16.32 21.06 20.43
N PRO A 122 -17.28 21.99 20.25
CA PRO A 122 -18.67 21.63 20.00
C PRO A 122 -18.79 20.83 18.69
N GLY A 123 -19.64 19.81 18.69
CA GLY A 123 -19.85 18.97 17.50
C GLY A 123 -18.75 17.92 17.21
N ARG A 124 -17.70 17.81 18.04
CA ARG A 124 -16.60 16.84 17.85
C ARG A 124 -17.07 15.42 17.51
N ASN A 125 -18.06 14.93 18.26
CA ASN A 125 -18.53 13.55 18.07
C ASN A 125 -19.28 13.40 16.73
N LEU A 126 -20.05 14.39 16.31
CA LEU A 126 -20.74 14.41 15.02
C LEU A 126 -19.73 14.48 13.87
N CYS A 127 -18.75 15.37 13.94
CA CYS A 127 -17.69 15.47 12.94
C CYS A 127 -16.89 14.15 12.85
N PHE A 128 -16.59 13.53 13.99
CA PHE A 128 -15.92 12.23 13.98
C PHE A 128 -16.79 11.11 13.41
N LEU A 129 -18.10 11.13 13.66
CA LEU A 129 -19.04 10.20 13.03
C LEU A 129 -19.01 10.35 11.51
N MET A 130 -18.97 11.58 10.99
CA MET A 130 -18.80 11.82 9.54
C MET A 130 -17.50 11.23 9.01
N VAL A 131 -16.38 11.33 9.74
CA VAL A 131 -15.12 10.66 9.36
C VAL A 131 -15.29 9.14 9.31
N ILE A 132 -16.00 8.52 10.25
CA ILE A 132 -16.29 7.08 10.21
C ILE A 132 -17.12 6.72 8.97
N VAL A 133 -18.13 7.53 8.63
CA VAL A 133 -18.94 7.32 7.40
C VAL A 133 -18.05 7.30 6.14
N THR A 134 -17.02 8.17 6.06
CA THR A 134 -16.10 8.17 4.91
C THR A 134 -15.29 6.88 4.76
N ILE A 135 -15.14 6.08 5.82
CA ILE A 135 -14.46 4.77 5.75
C ILE A 135 -15.34 3.75 5.00
N VAL A 136 -16.65 3.85 5.18
CA VAL A 136 -17.64 2.93 4.60
C VAL A 136 -17.98 3.30 3.16
N VAL A 137 -18.00 4.60 2.85
CA VAL A 137 -18.32 5.09 1.50
C VAL A 137 -17.20 4.72 0.52
N PRO A 138 -17.50 3.99 -0.57
CA PRO A 138 -16.51 3.67 -1.58
C PRO A 138 -15.93 4.94 -2.22
N PRO A 139 -14.59 5.07 -2.35
CA PRO A 139 -13.97 6.25 -2.96
C PRO A 139 -14.48 6.58 -4.36
N GLN A 140 -14.90 5.56 -5.12
CA GLN A 140 -15.43 5.69 -6.48
C GLN A 140 -16.67 6.60 -6.57
N MET A 141 -17.50 6.63 -5.51
CA MET A 141 -18.68 7.51 -5.47
C MET A 141 -18.29 8.99 -5.38
N CYS A 142 -17.14 9.31 -4.78
CA CYS A 142 -16.66 10.67 -4.63
C CYS A 142 -15.84 11.16 -5.83
N MET A 143 -15.43 10.26 -6.73
CA MET A 143 -14.53 10.61 -7.84
C MET A 143 -15.15 11.61 -8.82
N LEU A 144 -16.40 11.42 -9.23
CA LEU A 144 -17.05 12.31 -10.19
C LEU A 144 -17.22 13.73 -9.63
N PRO A 145 -17.76 13.94 -8.41
CA PRO A 145 -17.79 15.27 -7.80
C PRO A 145 -16.43 15.92 -7.68
N GLN A 146 -15.40 15.16 -7.28
CA GLN A 146 -14.03 15.66 -7.16
C GLN A 146 -13.47 16.06 -8.54
N TYR A 147 -13.70 15.26 -9.59
CA TYR A 147 -13.29 15.57 -10.94
C TYR A 147 -13.89 16.90 -11.41
N LEU A 148 -15.20 17.09 -11.25
CA LEU A 148 -15.89 18.32 -11.63
C LEU A 148 -15.36 19.52 -10.85
N TYR A 149 -15.08 19.34 -9.56
CA TYR A 149 -14.51 20.39 -8.73
C TYR A 149 -13.10 20.81 -9.19
N PHE A 150 -12.22 19.87 -9.52
CA PHE A 150 -10.87 20.18 -10.00
C PHE A 150 -10.82 20.64 -11.45
N LYS A 151 -11.83 20.31 -12.26
CA LYS A 151 -11.99 20.86 -13.62
C LYS A 151 -12.25 22.36 -13.60
N GLU A 152 -13.01 22.83 -12.61
CA GLU A 152 -13.35 24.23 -12.39
C GLU A 152 -12.92 24.67 -10.97
N PHE A 153 -11.63 24.43 -10.67
CA PHE A 153 -11.13 24.69 -9.33
C PHE A 153 -11.16 26.17 -8.99
N ASP A 154 -11.81 26.46 -7.85
CA ASP A 154 -11.83 27.80 -7.29
C ASP A 154 -11.81 27.71 -5.75
N ILE A 155 -11.11 28.66 -5.14
CA ILE A 155 -11.01 28.72 -3.67
C ILE A 155 -12.20 29.53 -3.15
N GLY A 156 -12.83 29.05 -2.06
CA GLY A 156 -13.92 29.76 -1.41
C GLY A 156 -15.29 29.27 -1.85
N ILE A 157 -15.61 28.00 -1.57
CA ILE A 157 -16.92 27.39 -1.84
C ILE A 157 -18.08 28.22 -1.27
N LEU A 158 -17.93 28.77 -0.06
CA LEU A 158 -18.94 29.64 0.56
C LEU A 158 -19.08 30.97 -0.20
N LEU A 159 -17.99 31.54 -0.67
CA LEU A 159 -18.01 32.77 -1.48
C LEU A 159 -18.70 32.49 -2.82
N ARG A 160 -18.41 31.37 -3.47
CA ARG A 160 -19.06 30.93 -4.71
C ARG A 160 -20.57 30.71 -4.51
N ALA A 161 -20.99 30.16 -3.37
CA ALA A 161 -22.40 29.97 -3.05
C ALA A 161 -23.17 31.29 -2.87
N ILE A 162 -22.50 32.36 -2.39
CA ILE A 162 -23.13 33.68 -2.14
C ILE A 162 -23.04 34.59 -3.35
N THR A 163 -21.89 34.64 -4.03
CA THR A 163 -21.61 35.61 -5.10
C THR A 163 -21.67 35.03 -6.51
N GLY A 164 -21.84 33.68 -6.61
CA GLY A 164 -21.75 32.94 -7.90
C GLY A 164 -20.33 32.80 -8.45
N LYS A 165 -19.33 33.47 -7.86
CA LYS A 165 -17.93 33.44 -8.29
C LYS A 165 -17.02 33.11 -7.10
N GLY A 166 -16.03 32.28 -7.31
CA GLY A 166 -15.01 32.02 -6.30
C GLY A 166 -13.87 33.05 -6.36
N LEU A 167 -12.92 32.92 -5.45
CA LEU A 167 -11.85 33.89 -5.27
C LEU A 167 -10.90 33.97 -6.48
N ILE A 168 -10.55 32.81 -7.06
CA ILE A 168 -9.69 32.74 -8.25
C ILE A 168 -10.42 33.37 -9.45
N GLN A 169 -11.69 33.04 -9.63
CA GLN A 169 -12.49 33.63 -10.73
C GLN A 169 -12.67 35.14 -10.58
N MET A 170 -12.74 35.67 -9.37
CA MET A 170 -12.77 37.12 -9.14
C MET A 170 -11.46 37.79 -9.51
N MET A 171 -10.32 37.13 -9.27
CA MET A 171 -8.99 37.68 -9.54
C MET A 171 -8.55 37.53 -11.00
N THR A 172 -8.86 36.38 -11.64
CA THR A 172 -8.35 35.98 -12.95
C THR A 172 -9.41 35.96 -14.06
N GLY A 173 -10.68 36.17 -13.70
CA GLY A 173 -11.82 36.13 -14.62
C GLY A 173 -12.28 34.71 -14.99
N LYS A 174 -11.52 33.67 -14.71
CA LYS A 174 -11.85 32.27 -15.03
C LYS A 174 -11.44 31.32 -13.90
N PRO A 175 -12.18 30.22 -13.66
CA PRO A 175 -11.74 29.16 -12.75
C PRO A 175 -10.49 28.49 -13.31
N MET A 176 -9.67 27.92 -12.43
CA MET A 176 -8.43 27.23 -12.79
C MET A 176 -8.70 25.76 -13.06
N ASN A 177 -8.25 25.22 -14.20
CA ASN A 177 -8.31 23.79 -14.46
C ASN A 177 -7.06 23.11 -13.88
N LEU A 178 -7.25 22.29 -12.85
CA LEU A 178 -6.18 21.51 -12.20
C LEU A 178 -6.13 20.06 -12.65
N LEU A 179 -6.93 19.66 -13.63
CA LEU A 179 -6.85 18.32 -14.22
C LEU A 179 -5.53 18.16 -14.99
N ASN A 180 -5.01 16.95 -15.02
CA ASN A 180 -3.72 16.60 -15.61
C ASN A 180 -2.52 17.33 -14.95
N ASN A 181 -2.70 17.70 -13.69
CA ASN A 181 -1.63 18.29 -12.87
C ASN A 181 -1.58 17.56 -11.53
N PRO A 182 -0.41 17.12 -11.06
CA PRO A 182 -0.27 16.46 -9.76
C PRO A 182 -0.70 17.34 -8.58
N ALA A 183 -0.83 18.66 -8.78
CA ALA A 183 -1.32 19.59 -7.75
C ALA A 183 -2.72 19.22 -7.23
N SER A 184 -3.60 18.67 -8.06
CA SER A 184 -4.92 18.18 -7.64
C SER A 184 -4.80 17.07 -6.60
N LEU A 185 -3.87 16.12 -6.80
CA LEU A 185 -3.60 15.04 -5.84
C LEU A 185 -3.00 15.60 -4.54
N TYR A 186 -2.11 16.60 -4.64
CA TYR A 186 -1.51 17.21 -3.46
C TYR A 186 -2.55 17.94 -2.61
N ILE A 187 -3.41 18.75 -3.24
CA ILE A 187 -4.48 19.48 -2.56
C ILE A 187 -5.47 18.51 -1.90
N LEU A 188 -5.90 17.47 -2.64
CA LEU A 188 -6.83 16.46 -2.14
C LEU A 188 -6.31 15.80 -0.86
N ASN A 189 -5.03 15.40 -0.85
CA ASN A 189 -4.41 14.73 0.27
C ASN A 189 -4.06 15.68 1.42
N ALA A 190 -3.67 16.93 1.12
CA ALA A 190 -3.45 17.95 2.14
C ALA A 190 -4.74 18.30 2.91
N LEU A 191 -5.89 18.20 2.26
CA LEU A 191 -7.21 18.44 2.87
C LEU A 191 -7.81 17.16 3.53
N ALA A 192 -7.04 16.10 3.67
CA ALA A 192 -7.51 14.80 4.19
C ALA A 192 -8.71 14.20 3.42
N MET A 193 -8.82 14.50 2.12
CA MET A 193 -9.86 13.98 1.22
C MET A 193 -9.34 12.87 0.30
N GLY A 194 -8.07 12.50 0.44
CA GLY A 194 -7.43 11.43 -0.35
C GLY A 194 -7.89 10.03 0.03
N LEU A 195 -7.35 9.05 -0.69
CA LEU A 195 -7.68 7.64 -0.54
C LEU A 195 -7.45 7.16 0.91
N LYS A 196 -8.49 6.57 1.54
CA LYS A 196 -8.41 6.04 2.91
C LYS A 196 -8.12 7.07 4.03
N SER A 197 -8.20 8.37 3.77
CA SER A 197 -7.91 9.41 4.77
C SER A 197 -8.72 9.27 6.07
N GLY A 198 -10.00 8.88 5.98
CA GLY A 198 -10.84 8.61 7.15
C GLY A 198 -10.26 7.51 8.06
N LEU A 199 -9.73 6.43 7.47
CA LEU A 199 -9.07 5.35 8.21
C LEU A 199 -7.80 5.86 8.92
N TYR A 200 -7.00 6.69 8.26
CA TYR A 200 -5.78 7.24 8.85
C TYR A 200 -6.08 8.19 10.01
N ILE A 201 -7.10 9.04 9.87
CA ILE A 201 -7.59 9.89 10.97
C ILE A 201 -8.05 9.02 12.16
N TYR A 202 -8.76 7.93 11.88
CA TYR A 202 -9.19 6.98 12.91
C TYR A 202 -8.00 6.36 13.64
N ILE A 203 -7.00 5.84 12.90
CA ILE A 203 -5.80 5.24 13.48
C ILE A 203 -5.06 6.25 14.37
N PHE A 204 -4.83 7.47 13.89
CA PHE A 204 -4.17 8.51 14.68
C PHE A 204 -4.97 8.89 15.93
N ARG A 205 -6.30 9.02 15.80
CA ARG A 205 -7.14 9.27 16.97
C ARG A 205 -7.01 8.17 18.03
N GLN A 206 -6.96 6.90 17.62
CA GLN A 206 -6.77 5.79 18.57
C GLN A 206 -5.36 5.81 19.17
N THR A 207 -4.34 6.05 18.36
CA THR A 207 -2.97 6.22 18.83
C THR A 207 -2.88 7.30 19.92
N PHE A 208 -3.38 8.51 19.63
CA PHE A 208 -3.32 9.61 20.60
C PHE A 208 -4.19 9.38 21.85
N LYS A 209 -5.32 8.68 21.73
CA LYS A 209 -6.12 8.30 22.88
C LYS A 209 -5.42 7.29 23.79
N GLY A 210 -4.60 6.42 23.22
CA GLY A 210 -3.79 5.44 23.96
C GLY A 210 -2.61 6.04 24.71
N LEU A 211 -2.18 7.28 24.38
CA LEU A 211 -1.09 7.93 25.10
C LEU A 211 -1.59 8.46 26.47
N PRO A 212 -0.80 8.32 27.55
CA PRO A 212 -1.10 8.92 28.85
C PRO A 212 -1.21 10.44 28.74
N LYS A 213 -2.22 11.03 29.38
CA LYS A 213 -2.42 12.50 29.39
C LYS A 213 -1.40 13.21 30.25
N GLU A 214 -0.90 12.50 31.24
CA GLU A 214 0.10 12.98 32.21
C GLU A 214 1.38 13.48 31.51
N LEU A 215 1.68 12.94 30.32
CA LEU A 215 2.82 13.41 29.50
C LEU A 215 2.62 14.86 29.01
N GLU A 216 1.40 15.21 28.61
CA GLU A 216 1.07 16.56 28.16
C GLU A 216 0.95 17.51 29.36
N GLU A 217 0.34 17.04 30.47
CA GLU A 217 0.16 17.81 31.70
C GLU A 217 1.53 18.15 32.34
N ALA A 218 2.46 17.21 32.41
CA ALA A 218 3.83 17.45 32.88
C ALA A 218 4.53 18.53 32.03
N ALA A 219 4.42 18.45 30.70
CA ALA A 219 5.00 19.43 29.81
C ALA A 219 4.42 20.85 30.03
N TYR A 220 3.12 20.95 30.28
CA TYR A 220 2.50 22.24 30.58
C TYR A 220 2.95 22.81 31.94
N ILE A 221 3.18 21.95 32.94
CA ILE A 221 3.74 22.34 34.26
C ILE A 221 5.18 22.86 34.07
N ASP A 222 5.97 22.25 33.17
CA ASP A 222 7.31 22.67 32.81
C ASP A 222 7.33 23.95 31.92
N GLY A 223 6.18 24.57 31.67
CA GLY A 223 6.05 25.81 30.90
C GLY A 223 6.12 25.63 29.39
N ALA A 224 6.03 24.40 28.85
CA ALA A 224 5.98 24.20 27.42
C ALA A 224 4.64 24.64 26.84
N GLY A 225 4.65 25.43 25.78
CA GLY A 225 3.45 25.81 25.04
C GLY A 225 2.91 24.64 24.19
N PHE A 226 1.66 24.74 23.73
CA PHE A 226 0.95 23.71 22.95
C PHE A 226 1.75 23.13 21.78
N VAL A 227 2.33 23.97 20.93
CA VAL A 227 3.11 23.52 19.76
C VAL A 227 4.36 22.75 20.18
N ARG A 228 5.06 23.25 21.23
CA ARG A 228 6.26 22.58 21.74
C ARG A 228 5.94 21.21 22.35
N THR A 229 4.86 21.13 23.15
CA THR A 229 4.35 19.86 23.70
C THR A 229 4.00 18.88 22.59
N PHE A 230 3.26 19.33 21.57
CA PHE A 230 2.89 18.49 20.43
C PHE A 230 4.10 17.95 19.68
N LEU A 231 5.03 18.81 19.27
CA LEU A 231 6.16 18.41 18.42
C LEU A 231 7.23 17.58 19.17
N HIS A 232 7.49 17.87 20.44
CA HIS A 232 8.62 17.24 21.17
C HIS A 232 8.21 16.10 22.08
N ILE A 233 6.94 15.99 22.44
CA ILE A 233 6.45 14.95 23.38
C ILE A 233 5.43 14.06 22.71
N VAL A 234 4.33 14.61 22.22
CA VAL A 234 3.20 13.84 21.69
C VAL A 234 3.58 13.14 20.37
N LEU A 235 4.19 13.86 19.45
CA LEU A 235 4.54 13.34 18.13
C LEU A 235 5.58 12.20 18.19
N PRO A 236 6.68 12.30 18.95
CA PRO A 236 7.60 11.18 19.15
C PRO A 236 6.97 9.98 19.85
N ALA A 237 6.09 10.22 20.84
CA ALA A 237 5.36 9.16 21.53
C ALA A 237 4.39 8.42 20.61
N ALA A 238 3.83 9.09 19.59
CA ALA A 238 2.96 8.53 18.58
C ALA A 238 3.71 7.85 17.41
N GLY A 239 5.02 7.65 17.51
CA GLY A 239 5.89 7.18 16.43
C GLY A 239 5.44 5.88 15.77
N ALA A 240 4.92 4.92 16.53
CA ALA A 240 4.37 3.67 15.99
C ALA A 240 3.16 3.92 15.06
N GLY A 241 2.24 4.78 15.49
CA GLY A 241 1.09 5.18 14.68
C GLY A 241 1.50 5.94 13.43
N LEU A 242 2.47 6.84 13.55
CA LEU A 242 3.03 7.61 12.43
C LEU A 242 3.64 6.68 11.36
N LEU A 243 4.44 5.70 11.79
CA LEU A 243 5.01 4.68 10.92
C LEU A 243 3.93 3.86 10.22
N THR A 244 2.95 3.37 10.99
CA THR A 244 1.86 2.56 10.46
C THR A 244 1.08 3.31 9.39
N VAL A 245 0.64 4.53 9.67
CA VAL A 245 -0.11 5.34 8.71
C VAL A 245 0.76 5.73 7.51
N GLY A 246 2.02 6.13 7.74
CA GLY A 246 2.95 6.47 6.67
C GLY A 246 3.16 5.33 5.67
N VAL A 247 3.41 4.12 6.16
CA VAL A 247 3.58 2.94 5.30
C VAL A 247 2.29 2.58 4.58
N LEU A 248 1.16 2.53 5.28
CA LEU A 248 -0.13 2.24 4.67
C LEU A 248 -0.48 3.29 3.60
N SER A 249 -0.32 4.58 3.89
CA SER A 249 -0.58 5.66 2.94
C SER A 249 0.32 5.54 1.71
N PHE A 250 1.62 5.26 1.89
CA PHE A 250 2.54 5.07 0.76
C PHE A 250 2.12 3.90 -0.13
N VAL A 251 1.85 2.73 0.45
CA VAL A 251 1.46 1.52 -0.30
C VAL A 251 0.14 1.73 -1.05
N TRP A 252 -0.85 2.35 -0.42
CA TRP A 252 -2.13 2.61 -1.07
C TRP A 252 -2.03 3.63 -2.20
N ASN A 253 -1.30 4.73 -2.00
CA ASN A 253 -1.10 5.75 -3.05
C ASN A 253 -0.20 5.24 -4.18
N TRP A 254 0.77 4.35 -3.89
CA TRP A 254 1.58 3.69 -4.91
C TRP A 254 0.74 2.82 -5.85
N ASN A 255 -0.19 2.05 -5.29
CA ASN A 255 -1.02 1.10 -6.03
C ASN A 255 -2.33 1.71 -6.55
N ASP A 256 -2.52 3.03 -6.47
CA ASP A 256 -3.77 3.66 -6.89
C ASP A 256 -3.79 4.02 -8.38
N PRO A 257 -4.50 3.23 -9.23
CA PRO A 257 -4.64 3.57 -10.64
C PRO A 257 -5.77 4.58 -10.89
N HIS A 258 -6.73 4.71 -9.96
CA HIS A 258 -7.98 5.42 -10.20
C HIS A 258 -7.81 6.92 -10.09
N TYR A 259 -7.27 7.42 -8.98
CA TYR A 259 -7.03 8.84 -8.78
C TYR A 259 -5.95 9.37 -9.73
N VAL A 260 -4.90 8.57 -9.98
CA VAL A 260 -3.88 8.94 -10.96
C VAL A 260 -4.47 9.05 -12.37
N LYS A 261 -5.30 8.08 -12.79
CA LYS A 261 -5.99 8.12 -14.10
C LYS A 261 -6.96 9.30 -14.19
N LEU A 262 -7.60 9.68 -13.08
CA LEU A 262 -8.59 10.75 -13.06
C LEU A 262 -7.94 12.14 -13.12
N PHE A 263 -6.87 12.35 -12.37
CA PHE A 263 -6.28 13.67 -12.13
C PHE A 263 -4.95 13.92 -12.85
N ASP A 264 -4.24 12.87 -13.28
CA ASP A 264 -2.90 12.96 -13.88
C ASP A 264 -2.77 12.11 -15.16
N SER A 265 -3.88 11.90 -15.87
CA SER A 265 -3.95 11.00 -17.04
C SER A 265 -3.08 11.44 -18.22
N ALA A 266 -2.81 12.73 -18.40
CA ALA A 266 -1.93 13.24 -19.45
C ALA A 266 -0.45 12.97 -19.17
N ASN A 267 -0.07 12.74 -17.91
CA ASN A 267 1.28 12.39 -17.51
C ASN A 267 1.46 10.86 -17.52
N THR A 268 1.74 10.29 -18.68
CA THR A 268 2.14 8.87 -18.81
C THR A 268 3.42 8.50 -18.03
N LYS A 269 3.91 9.44 -17.23
CA LYS A 269 5.10 9.27 -16.37
C LYS A 269 4.81 8.51 -15.08
N ASN A 270 3.55 8.39 -14.67
CA ASN A 270 3.23 7.60 -13.48
C ASN A 270 3.37 6.10 -13.78
N LEU A 271 4.14 5.38 -12.97
CA LEU A 271 4.49 3.98 -13.17
C LEU A 271 3.26 3.05 -13.15
N MET A 272 2.33 3.28 -12.22
CA MET A 272 1.11 2.47 -12.14
C MET A 272 0.17 2.75 -13.32
N LEU A 273 0.08 3.99 -13.76
CA LEU A 273 -0.67 4.35 -14.98
C LEU A 273 0.00 3.75 -16.21
N ALA A 274 1.32 3.85 -16.35
CA ALA A 274 2.09 3.26 -17.44
C ALA A 274 1.88 1.73 -17.50
N TYR A 275 1.91 1.05 -16.34
CA TYR A 275 1.62 -0.36 -16.24
C TYR A 275 0.20 -0.71 -16.68
N ASN A 276 -0.82 0.01 -16.20
CA ASN A 276 -2.22 -0.26 -16.57
C ASN A 276 -2.47 -0.01 -18.07
N VAL A 277 -1.92 1.06 -18.63
CA VAL A 277 -2.04 1.34 -20.07
C VAL A 277 -1.32 0.26 -20.90
N ALA A 278 -0.11 -0.09 -20.52
CA ALA A 278 0.68 -1.10 -21.23
C ALA A 278 0.05 -2.50 -21.15
N THR A 279 -0.55 -2.88 -20.00
CA THR A 279 -1.19 -4.19 -19.83
C THR A 279 -2.60 -4.26 -20.40
N ALA A 280 -3.28 -3.14 -20.60
CA ALA A 280 -4.57 -3.10 -21.28
C ALA A 280 -4.44 -3.44 -22.80
N SER A 281 -3.29 -3.18 -23.41
CA SER A 281 -3.00 -3.44 -24.82
C SER A 281 -1.52 -3.76 -24.98
N VAL A 282 -1.11 -4.94 -24.51
CA VAL A 282 0.32 -5.36 -24.48
C VAL A 282 0.90 -5.40 -25.89
N ASP A 283 0.15 -5.88 -26.88
CA ASP A 283 0.58 -5.91 -28.28
C ASP A 283 0.93 -4.50 -28.81
N GLN A 284 0.09 -3.50 -28.51
CA GLN A 284 0.36 -2.10 -28.91
C GLN A 284 1.58 -1.54 -28.17
N ALA A 285 1.71 -1.83 -26.87
CA ALA A 285 2.86 -1.39 -26.08
C ALA A 285 4.17 -2.03 -26.56
N LEU A 286 4.14 -3.31 -26.93
CA LEU A 286 5.28 -4.02 -27.50
C LEU A 286 5.64 -3.50 -28.89
N SER A 287 4.63 -3.22 -29.75
CA SER A 287 4.87 -2.65 -31.08
C SER A 287 5.54 -1.28 -31.01
N ALA A 288 5.17 -0.45 -30.02
CA ALA A 288 5.79 0.86 -29.80
C ALA A 288 7.28 0.79 -29.40
N VAL A 289 7.71 -0.29 -28.76
CA VAL A 289 9.12 -0.50 -28.38
C VAL A 289 9.87 -1.47 -29.29
N SER A 290 9.21 -2.05 -30.29
CA SER A 290 9.76 -3.07 -31.18
C SER A 290 11.05 -2.62 -31.89
N SER A 291 11.18 -1.33 -32.24
CA SER A 291 12.38 -0.75 -32.83
C SER A 291 13.61 -0.77 -31.91
N LYS A 292 13.39 -0.91 -30.59
CA LYS A 292 14.45 -0.93 -29.56
C LYS A 292 14.76 -2.34 -29.05
N VAL A 293 13.99 -3.34 -29.53
CA VAL A 293 14.18 -4.75 -29.18
C VAL A 293 14.98 -5.44 -30.24
N PRO A 294 15.93 -6.34 -29.93
CA PRO A 294 16.70 -7.06 -30.91
C PRO A 294 15.83 -7.79 -31.95
N VAL A 295 16.15 -7.67 -33.23
CA VAL A 295 15.37 -8.16 -34.40
C VAL A 295 15.01 -9.65 -34.28
N HIS A 296 15.89 -10.47 -33.69
CA HIS A 296 15.67 -11.91 -33.56
C HIS A 296 14.52 -12.29 -32.59
N TYR A 297 13.96 -11.34 -31.83
CA TYR A 297 12.77 -11.53 -31.02
C TYR A 297 11.46 -11.00 -31.66
N ALA A 298 11.57 -10.31 -32.80
CA ALA A 298 10.40 -9.69 -33.45
C ALA A 298 9.30 -10.72 -33.78
N PHE A 299 9.65 -11.96 -34.09
CA PHE A 299 8.70 -13.04 -34.35
C PHE A 299 7.92 -13.47 -33.11
N ILE A 300 8.50 -13.36 -31.92
CA ILE A 300 7.92 -13.80 -30.65
C ILE A 300 7.01 -12.72 -30.07
N LEU A 301 7.19 -11.45 -30.47
CA LEU A 301 6.44 -10.31 -29.92
C LEU A 301 4.92 -10.41 -30.05
N LYS A 302 4.41 -11.17 -31.02
CA LYS A 302 2.98 -11.38 -31.27
C LYS A 302 2.42 -12.66 -30.59
N SER A 303 3.20 -13.33 -29.76
CA SER A 303 2.73 -14.53 -29.04
C SER A 303 2.00 -14.15 -27.75
N PRO A 304 0.77 -14.64 -27.51
CA PRO A 304 0.03 -14.38 -26.28
C PRO A 304 0.78 -14.83 -25.01
N VAL A 305 1.62 -15.87 -25.15
CA VAL A 305 2.46 -16.37 -24.05
C VAL A 305 3.53 -15.34 -23.69
N TYR A 306 4.16 -14.75 -24.71
CA TYR A 306 5.17 -13.72 -24.53
C TYR A 306 4.56 -12.43 -23.94
N GLU A 307 3.41 -11.99 -24.45
CA GLU A 307 2.67 -10.85 -23.90
C GLU A 307 2.37 -11.05 -22.41
N SER A 308 1.88 -12.23 -22.04
CA SER A 308 1.65 -12.59 -20.63
C SER A 308 2.94 -12.57 -19.80
N ALA A 309 4.06 -13.02 -20.35
CA ALA A 309 5.36 -13.03 -19.67
C ALA A 309 5.85 -11.59 -19.43
N ILE A 310 5.75 -10.71 -20.42
CA ILE A 310 6.13 -9.29 -20.31
C ILE A 310 5.22 -8.56 -19.30
N ALA A 311 3.90 -8.78 -19.34
CA ALA A 311 2.99 -8.19 -18.37
C ALA A 311 3.32 -8.61 -16.92
N LYS A 312 3.66 -9.90 -16.69
CA LYS A 312 4.10 -10.40 -15.38
C LYS A 312 5.44 -9.82 -14.95
N THR A 313 6.37 -9.67 -15.87
CA THR A 313 7.68 -9.05 -15.59
C THR A 313 7.51 -7.56 -15.28
N ALA A 314 6.65 -6.86 -16.02
CA ALA A 314 6.30 -5.48 -15.75
C ALA A 314 5.67 -5.31 -14.35
N ALA A 315 4.79 -6.24 -13.94
CA ALA A 315 4.23 -6.25 -12.59
C ALA A 315 5.33 -6.38 -11.51
N LEU A 316 6.33 -7.24 -11.73
CA LEU A 316 7.48 -7.35 -10.81
C LEU A 316 8.27 -6.04 -10.72
N LEU A 317 8.50 -5.34 -11.83
CA LEU A 317 9.17 -4.03 -11.83
C LEU A 317 8.40 -2.99 -11.01
N VAL A 318 7.06 -2.97 -11.13
CA VAL A 318 6.20 -2.08 -10.33
C VAL A 318 6.23 -2.45 -8.85
N PHE A 319 6.32 -3.75 -8.53
CA PHE A 319 6.32 -4.26 -7.16
C PHE A 319 7.67 -4.11 -6.44
N LEU A 320 8.77 -4.12 -7.16
CA LEU A 320 10.14 -4.12 -6.62
C LEU A 320 10.42 -2.94 -5.66
N PRO A 321 10.02 -1.68 -5.94
CA PRO A 321 10.22 -0.57 -5.01
C PRO A 321 9.45 -0.72 -3.70
N LEU A 322 8.25 -1.34 -3.73
CA LEU A 322 7.48 -1.63 -2.51
C LEU A 322 8.17 -2.68 -1.63
N VAL A 323 8.75 -3.71 -2.25
CA VAL A 323 9.55 -4.71 -1.52
C VAL A 323 10.77 -4.05 -0.89
N ALA A 324 11.48 -3.19 -1.62
CA ALA A 324 12.61 -2.44 -1.10
C ALA A 324 12.20 -1.56 0.09
N LEU A 325 11.09 -0.84 -0.03
CA LEU A 325 10.52 -0.06 1.08
C LEU A 325 10.25 -0.95 2.30
N TYR A 326 9.57 -2.10 2.09
CA TYR A 326 9.23 -3.02 3.18
C TYR A 326 10.47 -3.53 3.89
N VAL A 327 11.50 -3.96 3.17
CA VAL A 327 12.78 -4.43 3.74
C VAL A 327 13.43 -3.36 4.62
N VAL A 328 13.35 -2.09 4.23
CA VAL A 328 13.87 -0.97 5.02
C VAL A 328 13.04 -0.74 6.28
N VAL A 329 11.71 -0.74 6.15
CA VAL A 329 10.80 -0.30 7.23
C VAL A 329 10.43 -1.42 8.20
N GLN A 330 10.51 -2.70 7.81
CA GLN A 330 10.04 -3.85 8.58
C GLN A 330 10.56 -3.88 10.04
N ARG A 331 11.83 -3.52 10.27
CA ARG A 331 12.44 -3.51 11.60
C ARG A 331 11.77 -2.52 12.56
N TRP A 332 11.41 -1.34 12.08
CA TRP A 332 10.72 -0.33 12.88
C TRP A 332 9.24 -0.67 13.07
N PHE A 333 8.63 -1.31 12.06
CA PHE A 333 7.25 -1.76 12.13
C PHE A 333 7.07 -2.85 13.21
N ILE A 334 7.96 -3.84 13.26
CA ILE A 334 7.94 -4.91 14.28
C ILE A 334 8.10 -4.30 15.68
N GLN A 335 9.08 -3.41 15.90
CA GLN A 335 9.27 -2.74 17.19
C GLN A 335 8.07 -1.87 17.60
N GLY A 336 7.41 -1.23 16.64
CA GLY A 336 6.21 -0.43 16.89
C GLY A 336 5.02 -1.27 17.35
N VAL A 337 4.81 -2.43 16.72
CA VAL A 337 3.73 -3.36 17.08
C VAL A 337 3.99 -4.02 18.44
N GLU A 338 5.24 -4.41 18.73
CA GLU A 338 5.60 -4.99 20.04
C GLU A 338 5.35 -4.03 21.19
N ARG A 339 5.67 -2.75 21.04
CA ARG A 339 5.41 -1.73 22.07
C ARG A 339 3.91 -1.50 22.30
N SER A 340 3.10 -1.57 21.27
CA SER A 340 1.63 -1.43 21.39
C SER A 340 0.96 -2.68 21.99
N GLY A 341 1.58 -3.86 21.87
CA GLY A 341 1.08 -5.13 22.41
C GLY A 341 1.41 -5.37 23.88
N ILE A 342 2.31 -4.59 24.50
CA ILE A 342 2.70 -4.73 25.91
C ILE A 342 1.79 -3.91 26.85
N VAL A 343 0.91 -3.06 26.30
CA VAL A 343 -0.02 -2.20 27.06
C VAL A 343 -1.42 -2.83 27.08
N GLY A 344 -1.50 -4.17 27.19
CA GLY A 344 -2.73 -4.93 27.37
C GLY A 344 -2.66 -5.78 28.62
#